data_5882b596389e254a266fa4c9514de8c6
#
_entry.id   5882b596389e254a266fa4c9514de8c6
#
_cell.length_a   1.000
_cell.length_b   1.000
_cell.length_c   1.000
_cell.angle_alpha   90.00
_cell.angle_beta   90.00
_cell.angle_gamma   90.00
#
_symmetry.space_group_name_H-M   'P 1'
#
loop_
_entity.id
_entity.type
_entity.pdbx_description
1 polymer ?
#
loop_
_entity_poly.entity_id
_entity_poly.type
_entity_poly.pdbx_seq_one_letter_code
_entity_poly.pdbx_strand_id
1 'polypeptide(L)'
;RTQGHDKMQSMLQAHPNIIGVISGNDEMALGAIAALKTSGKLSSVKVGGFDGSPDAVAAIKAGSLQYTVLQPVAVFSKKAIDEADAFLKTGKTGAASEKQLFDCLLITKANVGNYTAPFTLGK
;
A
#
# COMPACT_ATOMS: atom_id res chain seq x y z
N ARG A 1 -11.14 -2.40 5.18
CA ARG A 1 -10.87 -3.83 5.52
C ARG A 1 -12.09 -4.70 5.31
N THR A 2 -13.21 -4.38 5.92
CA THR A 2 -14.42 -5.20 5.87
C THR A 2 -14.86 -5.48 4.43
N GLN A 3 -14.98 -4.48 3.59
CA GLN A 3 -15.33 -4.65 2.18
C GLN A 3 -14.34 -5.54 1.41
N GLY A 4 -13.05 -5.42 1.69
CA GLY A 4 -12.02 -6.29 1.09
C GLY A 4 -12.18 -7.76 1.51
N HIS A 5 -12.51 -7.99 2.76
CA HIS A 5 -12.83 -9.32 3.29
C HIS A 5 -14.06 -9.91 2.59
N ASP A 6 -15.17 -9.19 2.54
CA ASP A 6 -16.44 -9.68 1.99
C ASP A 6 -16.33 -9.94 0.48
N LYS A 7 -15.62 -9.06 -0.23
CA LYS A 7 -15.32 -9.26 -1.65
C LYS A 7 -14.46 -10.50 -1.89
N MET A 8 -13.43 -10.71 -1.05
CA MET A 8 -12.60 -11.90 -1.16
C MET A 8 -13.38 -13.18 -0.89
N GLN A 9 -14.27 -13.19 0.09
CA GLN A 9 -15.16 -14.34 0.33
C GLN A 9 -16.00 -14.65 -0.91
N SER A 10 -16.64 -13.63 -1.50
CA SER A 10 -17.44 -13.78 -2.71
C SER A 10 -16.62 -14.29 -3.90
N MET A 11 -15.38 -13.77 -4.06
CA MET A 11 -14.47 -14.23 -5.11
C MET A 11 -14.05 -15.68 -4.93
N LEU A 12 -13.79 -16.12 -3.70
CA LEU A 12 -13.43 -17.51 -3.41
C LEU A 12 -14.58 -18.50 -3.68
N GLN A 13 -15.83 -18.07 -3.47
CA GLN A 13 -17.00 -18.86 -3.81
C GLN A 13 -17.15 -19.02 -5.33
N ALA A 14 -17.00 -17.92 -6.08
CA ALA A 14 -17.11 -17.92 -7.53
C ALA A 14 -15.91 -18.55 -8.23
N HIS A 15 -14.71 -18.41 -7.67
CA HIS A 15 -13.44 -18.81 -8.27
C HIS A 15 -12.55 -19.52 -7.22
N PRO A 16 -12.82 -20.79 -6.88
CA PRO A 16 -12.11 -21.48 -5.81
C PRO A 16 -10.62 -21.72 -6.07
N ASN A 17 -10.17 -21.56 -7.32
CA ASN A 17 -8.80 -21.82 -7.76
C ASN A 17 -7.95 -20.53 -7.93
N ILE A 18 -8.34 -19.43 -7.30
CA ILE A 18 -7.54 -18.19 -7.28
C ILE A 18 -6.16 -18.50 -6.69
N ILE A 19 -5.11 -18.02 -7.35
CA ILE A 19 -3.71 -18.16 -6.93
C ILE A 19 -3.07 -16.83 -6.50
N GLY A 20 -3.69 -15.71 -6.86
CA GLY A 20 -3.19 -14.37 -6.53
C GLY A 20 -4.28 -13.33 -6.45
N VAL A 21 -4.04 -12.31 -5.63
CA VAL A 21 -4.91 -11.15 -5.42
C VAL A 21 -4.06 -9.89 -5.48
N ILE A 22 -4.43 -8.95 -6.32
CA ILE A 22 -3.87 -7.60 -6.34
C ILE A 22 -4.95 -6.67 -5.81
N SER A 23 -4.68 -6.01 -4.70
CA SER A 23 -5.60 -5.07 -4.07
C SER A 23 -5.25 -3.63 -4.41
N GLY A 24 -6.26 -2.78 -4.56
CA GLY A 24 -6.07 -1.36 -4.84
C GLY A 24 -5.47 -0.58 -3.67
N ASN A 25 -5.51 -1.13 -2.44
CA ASN A 25 -4.80 -0.59 -1.28
C ASN A 25 -4.55 -1.67 -0.21
N ASP A 26 -3.72 -1.32 0.79
CA ASP A 26 -3.34 -2.21 1.87
C ASP A 26 -4.51 -2.62 2.76
N GLU A 27 -5.44 -1.72 3.04
CA GLU A 27 -6.60 -2.04 3.88
C GLU A 27 -7.49 -3.12 3.25
N MET A 28 -7.68 -3.07 1.93
CA MET A 28 -8.38 -4.13 1.20
C MET A 28 -7.56 -5.42 1.16
N ALA A 29 -6.24 -5.33 0.95
CA ALA A 29 -5.35 -6.48 0.99
C ALA A 29 -5.41 -7.22 2.33
N LEU A 30 -5.36 -6.48 3.44
CA LEU A 30 -5.46 -7.04 4.79
C LEU A 30 -6.83 -7.68 5.05
N GLY A 31 -7.89 -7.10 4.50
CA GLY A 31 -9.23 -7.71 4.51
C GLY A 31 -9.26 -9.03 3.73
N ALA A 32 -8.68 -9.05 2.52
CA ALA A 32 -8.57 -10.27 1.72
C ALA A 32 -7.75 -11.37 2.42
N ILE A 33 -6.64 -11.01 3.08
CA ILE A 33 -5.82 -11.93 3.89
C ILE A 33 -6.66 -12.56 5.00
N ALA A 34 -7.50 -11.79 5.69
CA ALA A 34 -8.36 -12.31 6.74
C ALA A 34 -9.35 -13.36 6.18
N ALA A 35 -9.98 -13.09 5.04
CA ALA A 35 -10.88 -14.05 4.37
C ALA A 35 -10.15 -15.32 3.91
N LEU A 36 -8.94 -15.17 3.34
CA LEU A 36 -8.09 -16.30 2.94
C LEU A 36 -7.66 -17.16 4.12
N LYS A 37 -7.36 -16.53 5.26
CA LYS A 37 -7.02 -17.23 6.50
C LYS A 37 -8.21 -18.06 7.01
N THR A 38 -9.40 -17.47 7.06
CA THR A 38 -10.62 -18.15 7.49
C THR A 38 -10.98 -19.33 6.58
N SER A 39 -10.75 -19.20 5.26
CA SER A 39 -11.00 -20.26 4.28
C SER A 39 -9.87 -21.30 4.15
N GLY A 40 -8.78 -21.17 4.92
CA GLY A 40 -7.62 -22.07 4.85
C GLY A 40 -6.78 -21.94 3.59
N LYS A 41 -6.96 -20.87 2.80
CA LYS A 41 -6.30 -20.66 1.49
C LYS A 41 -5.11 -19.70 1.51
N LEU A 42 -4.76 -19.13 2.67
CA LEU A 42 -3.71 -18.10 2.75
C LEU A 42 -2.33 -18.61 2.26
N SER A 43 -2.02 -19.87 2.44
CA SER A 43 -0.73 -20.44 2.01
C SER A 43 -0.63 -20.61 0.48
N SER A 44 -1.76 -20.78 -0.20
CA SER A 44 -1.83 -21.03 -1.65
C SER A 44 -2.10 -19.78 -2.49
N VAL A 45 -2.57 -18.68 -1.87
CA VAL A 45 -2.93 -17.45 -2.58
C VAL A 45 -1.97 -16.33 -2.19
N LYS A 46 -1.33 -15.72 -3.19
CA LYS A 46 -0.42 -14.59 -2.98
C LYS A 46 -1.19 -13.28 -3.01
N VAL A 47 -0.94 -12.38 -2.05
CA VAL A 47 -1.65 -11.10 -1.94
C VAL A 47 -0.67 -9.95 -2.06
N GLY A 48 -0.98 -8.97 -2.90
CA GLY A 48 -0.28 -7.71 -3.04
C GLY A 48 -1.14 -6.52 -2.61
N GLY A 49 -0.51 -5.52 -2.02
CA GLY A 49 -1.13 -4.28 -1.55
C GLY A 49 -0.56 -3.03 -2.21
N PHE A 50 -1.04 -1.89 -1.77
CA PHE A 50 -0.61 -0.56 -2.20
C PHE A 50 -0.82 0.42 -1.03
N ASP A 51 0.07 1.35 -0.79
CA ASP A 51 0.19 2.48 0.12
C ASP A 51 1.46 2.43 0.98
N GLY A 52 1.97 1.25 1.35
CA GLY A 52 3.10 1.12 2.27
C GLY A 52 2.71 1.36 3.72
N SER A 53 1.50 0.97 4.11
CA SER A 53 0.99 1.16 5.47
C SER A 53 1.77 0.34 6.52
N PRO A 54 1.84 0.79 7.78
CA PRO A 54 2.51 0.04 8.84
C PRO A 54 1.96 -1.38 9.03
N ASP A 55 0.65 -1.56 8.91
CA ASP A 55 0.00 -2.87 9.03
C ASP A 55 0.36 -3.80 7.87
N ALA A 56 0.45 -3.28 6.63
CA ALA A 56 0.92 -4.05 5.48
C ALA A 56 2.40 -4.44 5.63
N VAL A 57 3.24 -3.53 6.13
CA VAL A 57 4.64 -3.83 6.46
C VAL A 57 4.74 -4.95 7.49
N ALA A 58 3.90 -4.92 8.55
CA ALA A 58 3.83 -6.00 9.52
C ALA A 58 3.37 -7.33 8.86
N ALA A 59 2.39 -7.29 7.96
CA ALA A 59 1.92 -8.45 7.22
C ALA A 59 3.00 -9.03 6.28
N ILE A 60 3.84 -8.20 5.65
CA ILE A 60 5.00 -8.66 4.86
C ILE A 60 6.03 -9.34 5.78
N LYS A 61 6.35 -8.73 6.93
CA LYS A 61 7.25 -9.33 7.93
C LYS A 61 6.74 -10.70 8.39
N ALA A 62 5.43 -10.83 8.61
CA ALA A 62 4.76 -12.07 8.99
C ALA A 62 4.62 -13.08 7.83
N GLY A 63 4.85 -12.69 6.58
CA GLY A 63 4.75 -13.55 5.40
C GLY A 63 3.33 -13.74 4.85
N SER A 64 2.34 -13.00 5.34
CA SER A 64 0.95 -13.06 4.87
C SER A 64 0.64 -12.13 3.69
N LEU A 65 1.47 -11.09 3.47
CA LEU A 65 1.44 -10.19 2.32
C LEU A 65 2.75 -10.32 1.55
N GLN A 66 2.69 -10.36 0.21
CA GLN A 66 3.88 -10.51 -0.61
C GLN A 66 4.63 -9.20 -0.80
N TYR A 67 3.87 -8.14 -1.05
CA TYR A 67 4.41 -6.80 -1.27
C TYR A 67 3.37 -5.73 -0.97
N THR A 68 3.83 -4.52 -0.76
CA THR A 68 3.07 -3.28 -0.89
C THR A 68 3.88 -2.26 -1.68
N VAL A 69 3.20 -1.33 -2.34
CA VAL A 69 3.84 -0.22 -3.03
C VAL A 69 3.75 1.01 -2.14
N LEU A 70 4.89 1.44 -1.61
CA LEU A 70 4.98 2.62 -0.74
C LEU A 70 4.77 3.90 -1.55
N GLN A 71 3.77 4.67 -1.21
CA GLN A 71 3.62 6.06 -1.66
C GLN A 71 4.48 6.97 -0.76
N PRO A 72 5.30 7.90 -1.30
CA PRO A 72 6.13 8.78 -0.48
C PRO A 72 5.30 9.93 0.13
N VAL A 73 4.32 9.59 0.98
CA VAL A 73 3.32 10.52 1.54
C VAL A 73 3.99 11.70 2.25
N ALA A 74 5.05 11.46 3.02
CA ALA A 74 5.78 12.51 3.72
C ALA A 74 6.40 13.54 2.74
N VAL A 75 6.89 13.07 1.57
CA VAL A 75 7.52 13.93 0.57
C VAL A 75 6.49 14.82 -0.11
N PHE A 76 5.44 14.23 -0.68
CA PHE A 76 4.45 15.03 -1.41
C PHE A 76 3.57 15.88 -0.48
N SER A 77 3.31 15.46 0.76
CA SER A 77 2.61 16.29 1.73
C SER A 77 3.42 17.53 2.10
N LYS A 78 4.73 17.35 2.38
CA LYS A 78 5.61 18.50 2.65
C LYS A 78 5.65 19.44 1.44
N LYS A 79 5.82 18.90 0.23
CA LYS A 79 5.86 19.70 -0.99
C LYS A 79 4.57 20.48 -1.22
N ALA A 80 3.40 19.86 -1.00
CA ALA A 80 2.12 20.54 -1.13
C ALA A 80 1.98 21.72 -0.16
N ILE A 81 2.46 21.56 1.08
CA ILE A 81 2.46 22.65 2.08
C ILE A 81 3.43 23.76 1.69
N ASP A 82 4.64 23.42 1.26
CA ASP A 82 5.65 24.41 0.83
C ASP A 82 5.13 25.21 -0.38
N GLU A 83 4.48 24.59 -1.33
CA GLU A 83 3.91 25.25 -2.51
C GLU A 83 2.70 26.12 -2.17
N ALA A 84 1.85 25.66 -1.25
CA ALA A 84 0.73 26.48 -0.75
C ALA A 84 1.24 27.74 -0.02
N ASP A 85 2.25 27.61 0.82
CA ASP A 85 2.88 28.74 1.53
C ASP A 85 3.52 29.72 0.54
N ALA A 86 4.26 29.21 -0.46
CA ALA A 86 4.85 30.02 -1.52
C ALA A 86 3.77 30.79 -2.32
N PHE A 87 2.67 30.13 -2.65
CA PHE A 87 1.56 30.77 -3.37
C PHE A 87 0.92 31.89 -2.54
N LEU A 88 0.68 31.67 -1.27
CA LEU A 88 0.12 32.69 -0.38
C LEU A 88 1.02 33.91 -0.24
N LYS A 89 2.34 33.73 -0.27
CA LYS A 89 3.32 34.80 -0.11
C LYS A 89 3.64 35.55 -1.42
N THR A 90 3.61 34.85 -2.55
CA THR A 90 4.14 35.39 -3.81
C THR A 90 3.17 35.32 -4.98
N GLY A 91 2.02 34.67 -4.83
CA GLY A 91 1.09 34.37 -5.91
C GLY A 91 1.57 33.28 -6.88
N LYS A 92 2.67 32.57 -6.57
CA LYS A 92 3.24 31.49 -7.40
C LYS A 92 3.64 30.31 -6.53
N THR A 93 3.35 29.09 -6.96
CA THR A 93 3.74 27.86 -6.24
C THR A 93 5.23 27.55 -6.34
N GLY A 94 5.90 28.03 -7.40
CA GLY A 94 7.27 27.61 -7.72
C GLY A 94 7.36 26.22 -8.37
N ALA A 95 6.25 25.53 -8.58
CA ALA A 95 6.22 24.25 -9.27
C ALA A 95 6.53 24.40 -10.76
N ALA A 96 7.30 23.45 -11.31
CA ALA A 96 7.64 23.45 -12.73
C ALA A 96 6.44 23.07 -13.64
N SER A 97 5.46 22.33 -13.10
CA SER A 97 4.22 21.95 -13.78
C SER A 97 3.10 21.71 -12.77
N GLU A 98 1.85 21.78 -13.23
CA GLU A 98 0.68 21.46 -12.41
C GLU A 98 0.68 19.98 -11.97
N LYS A 99 1.09 19.09 -12.88
CA LYS A 99 1.19 17.66 -12.59
C LYS A 99 2.61 17.33 -12.12
N GLN A 100 2.70 16.90 -10.86
CA GLN A 100 3.94 16.46 -10.26
C GLN A 100 3.87 14.97 -9.95
N LEU A 101 4.88 14.22 -10.37
CA LEU A 101 4.98 12.80 -10.18
C LEU A 101 6.05 12.50 -9.12
N PHE A 102 5.76 11.52 -8.28
CA PHE A 102 6.68 11.00 -7.27
C PHE A 102 6.84 9.50 -7.48
N ASP A 103 8.07 9.02 -7.41
CA ASP A 103 8.36 7.60 -7.53
C ASP A 103 7.86 6.86 -6.29
N CYS A 104 7.11 5.80 -6.53
CA CYS A 104 6.71 4.86 -5.49
C CYS A 104 7.79 3.77 -5.32
N LEU A 105 7.88 3.20 -4.12
CA LEU A 105 8.87 2.19 -3.79
C LEU A 105 8.21 0.85 -3.48
N LEU A 106 8.71 -0.23 -4.09
CA LEU A 106 8.21 -1.57 -3.80
C LEU A 106 8.81 -2.10 -2.49
N ILE A 107 7.95 -2.45 -1.54
CA ILE A 107 8.32 -3.11 -0.29
C ILE A 107 7.98 -4.59 -0.41
N THR A 108 8.97 -5.42 -0.18
CA THR A 108 8.87 -6.89 -0.18
C THR A 108 9.58 -7.46 1.06
N LYS A 109 9.56 -8.77 1.21
CA LYS A 109 10.31 -9.45 2.28
C LYS A 109 11.81 -9.13 2.25
N ALA A 110 12.38 -8.85 1.06
CA ALA A 110 13.81 -8.59 0.90
C ALA A 110 14.26 -7.24 1.50
N ASN A 111 13.38 -6.23 1.51
CA ASN A 111 13.74 -4.87 1.96
C ASN A 111 12.86 -4.30 3.07
N VAL A 112 11.87 -5.06 3.54
CA VAL A 112 10.95 -4.62 4.60
C VAL A 112 11.66 -4.27 5.92
N GLY A 113 12.86 -4.78 6.14
CA GLY A 113 13.71 -4.43 7.28
C GLY A 113 14.15 -2.96 7.30
N ASN A 114 14.22 -2.33 6.13
CA ASN A 114 14.62 -0.92 5.98
C ASN A 114 13.46 0.07 6.23
N TYR A 115 12.28 -0.43 6.49
CA TYR A 115 11.14 0.43 6.82
C TYR A 115 11.27 0.93 8.27
N THR A 116 11.55 2.21 8.45
CA THR A 116 11.92 2.79 9.75
C THR A 116 10.87 3.70 10.36
N ALA A 117 9.97 4.25 9.56
CA ALA A 117 8.92 5.16 10.01
C ALA A 117 7.70 5.05 9.09
N PRO A 118 6.51 5.48 9.52
CA PRO A 118 5.33 5.44 8.66
C PRO A 118 5.62 6.08 7.30
N PHE A 119 5.33 5.33 6.24
CA PHE A 119 5.52 5.77 4.85
C PHE A 119 6.95 6.19 4.47
N THR A 120 7.96 5.57 5.12
CA THR A 120 9.38 5.82 4.82
C THR A 120 10.13 4.50 4.70
N LEU A 121 10.92 4.35 3.63
CA LEU A 121 11.84 3.25 3.43
C LEU A 121 13.26 3.81 3.38
N GLY A 122 14.13 3.37 4.28
CA GLY A 122 15.56 3.68 4.27
C GLY A 122 16.28 3.03 3.09
N LYS A 123 17.46 3.56 2.76
CA LYS A 123 18.35 2.98 1.75
C LYS A 123 19.03 1.71 2.25
#